data_adeb0ab33ae92297ad05d7ba5aac0180
#
_entry.id   adeb0ab33ae92297ad05d7ba5aac0180
#
_cell.length_a   1.000
_cell.length_b   1.000
_cell.length_c   1.000
_cell.angle_alpha   90.00
_cell.angle_beta   90.00
_cell.angle_gamma   90.00
#
_symmetry.space_group_name_H-M   'P 1'
#
loop_
_entity.id
_entity.type
_entity.pdbx_description
1 polymer ?
#
loop_
_entity_poly.entity_id
_entity_poly.type
_entity_poly.pdbx_seq_one_letter_code
_entity_poly.pdbx_strand_id
1 'polypeptide(L)'
;MSIEVTSRNKDIPASLQDYAREKAAAFEAEFPKTSAVHVVLDADRHLYKAQFTATVAGVSFAGASDDADNFMKAVDEAADRLYRQARRQQDKIGDNRKP
;
A
#
# COMPACT_ATOMS: atom_id res chain seq x y z
N MET A 1 -4.32 -12.40 9.13
CA MET A 1 -4.14 -11.45 8.00
C MET A 1 -5.12 -10.31 8.17
N SER A 2 -4.64 -9.09 8.11
CA SER A 2 -5.45 -7.93 8.50
C SER A 2 -5.22 -6.78 7.49
N ILE A 3 -6.31 -6.30 6.93
CA ILE A 3 -6.29 -5.12 6.07
C ILE A 3 -7.10 -4.03 6.75
N GLU A 4 -6.47 -2.89 6.98
CA GLU A 4 -7.13 -1.76 7.61
C GLU A 4 -7.00 -0.54 6.72
N VAL A 5 -8.12 0.13 6.44
CA VAL A 5 -8.13 1.36 5.66
C VAL A 5 -8.62 2.49 6.55
N THR A 6 -7.79 3.49 6.72
CA THR A 6 -8.11 4.67 7.50
C THR A 6 -8.25 5.87 6.57
N SER A 7 -9.36 6.57 6.69
CA SER A 7 -9.60 7.79 5.94
C SER A 7 -9.56 8.97 6.91
N ARG A 8 -8.66 9.91 6.67
CA ARG A 8 -8.50 11.08 7.52
C ARG A 8 -9.39 12.24 7.10
N ASN A 9 -10.06 12.10 5.96
CA ASN A 9 -10.92 13.15 5.45
C ASN A 9 -12.30 12.56 5.19
N LYS A 10 -13.34 13.24 5.68
CA LYS A 10 -14.74 12.79 5.53
C LYS A 10 -15.18 12.75 4.08
N ASP A 11 -14.56 13.55 3.24
CA ASP A 11 -14.97 13.68 1.84
C ASP A 11 -14.42 12.58 0.95
N ILE A 12 -13.65 11.65 1.51
CA ILE A 12 -13.13 10.53 0.73
C ILE A 12 -14.25 9.51 0.51
N PRO A 13 -14.65 9.29 -0.76
CA PRO A 13 -15.75 8.35 -1.04
C PRO A 13 -15.46 6.93 -0.62
N ALA A 14 -16.49 6.20 -0.25
CA ALA A 14 -16.36 4.78 0.10
C ALA A 14 -15.79 3.96 -1.05
N SER A 15 -16.12 4.33 -2.29
CA SER A 15 -15.60 3.63 -3.46
C SER A 15 -14.08 3.68 -3.55
N LEU A 16 -13.47 4.78 -3.12
CA LEU A 16 -12.01 4.90 -3.10
C LEU A 16 -11.41 4.09 -1.98
N GLN A 17 -12.09 4.01 -0.84
CA GLN A 17 -11.66 3.16 0.25
C GLN A 17 -11.69 1.69 -0.18
N ASP A 18 -12.73 1.30 -0.90
CA ASP A 18 -12.86 -0.05 -1.44
C ASP A 18 -11.77 -0.33 -2.47
N TYR A 19 -11.47 0.64 -3.31
CA TYR A 19 -10.40 0.52 -4.29
C TYR A 19 -9.04 0.29 -3.62
N ALA A 20 -8.76 1.06 -2.57
CA ALA A 20 -7.53 0.90 -1.81
C ALA A 20 -7.48 -0.47 -1.13
N ARG A 21 -8.61 -0.95 -0.63
CA ARG A 21 -8.70 -2.26 -0.01
C ARG A 21 -8.43 -3.37 -1.02
N GLU A 22 -8.90 -3.21 -2.25
CA GLU A 22 -8.62 -4.16 -3.33
C GLU A 22 -7.13 -4.21 -3.64
N LYS A 23 -6.46 -3.06 -3.64
CA LYS A 23 -5.01 -3.02 -3.86
C LYS A 23 -4.27 -3.72 -2.74
N ALA A 24 -4.70 -3.53 -1.50
CA ALA A 24 -4.11 -4.19 -0.35
C ALA A 24 -4.31 -5.71 -0.44
N ALA A 25 -5.49 -6.16 -0.85
CA ALA A 25 -5.78 -7.57 -1.01
C ALA A 25 -4.91 -8.20 -2.11
N ALA A 26 -4.71 -7.48 -3.20
CA ALA A 26 -3.84 -7.94 -4.28
C ALA A 26 -2.39 -8.07 -3.80
N PHE A 27 -1.94 -7.14 -2.96
CA PHE A 27 -0.62 -7.22 -2.36
C PHE A 27 -0.48 -8.48 -1.50
N GLU A 28 -1.48 -8.76 -0.67
CA GLU A 28 -1.46 -9.94 0.18
C GLU A 28 -1.41 -11.23 -0.63
N ALA A 29 -2.13 -11.26 -1.75
CA ALA A 29 -2.14 -12.42 -2.62
C ALA A 29 -0.76 -12.66 -3.24
N GLU A 30 -0.05 -11.60 -3.57
CA GLU A 30 1.28 -11.68 -4.15
C GLU A 30 2.33 -12.04 -3.11
N PHE A 31 2.14 -11.60 -1.87
CA PHE A 31 3.07 -11.84 -0.77
C PHE A 31 2.34 -12.59 0.35
N PRO A 32 2.26 -13.93 0.27
CA PRO A 32 1.45 -14.72 1.22
C PRO A 32 1.89 -14.61 2.68
N LYS A 33 3.13 -14.18 2.93
CA LYS A 33 3.62 -14.02 4.29
C LYS A 33 3.26 -12.67 4.91
N THR A 34 2.41 -11.90 4.24
CA THR A 34 1.92 -10.64 4.76
C THR A 34 1.02 -10.90 5.97
N SER A 35 1.33 -10.26 7.09
CA SER A 35 0.53 -10.37 8.30
C SER A 35 -0.46 -9.22 8.43
N ALA A 36 -0.12 -8.03 7.91
CA ALA A 36 -0.99 -6.86 8.02
C ALA A 36 -0.68 -5.87 6.90
N VAL A 37 -1.73 -5.20 6.43
CA VAL A 37 -1.61 -4.06 5.51
C VAL A 37 -2.46 -2.94 6.06
N HIS A 38 -1.88 -1.76 6.19
CA HIS A 38 -2.60 -0.58 6.64
C HIS A 38 -2.53 0.48 5.56
N VAL A 39 -3.68 1.00 5.17
CA VAL A 39 -3.78 2.04 4.16
C VAL A 39 -4.32 3.30 4.83
N VAL A 40 -3.64 4.42 4.63
CA VAL A 40 -4.11 5.72 5.11
C VAL A 40 -4.40 6.58 3.89
N LEU A 41 -5.62 7.09 3.81
CA LEU A 41 -6.04 7.99 2.76
C LEU A 41 -6.30 9.36 3.35
N ASP A 42 -5.80 10.38 2.69
CA ASP A 42 -5.97 11.76 3.15
C ASP A 42 -6.15 12.66 1.94
N ALA A 43 -6.75 13.82 2.18
CA ALA A 43 -6.92 14.82 1.15
C ALA A 43 -6.73 16.18 1.81
N ASP A 44 -5.88 17.02 1.21
CA ASP A 44 -5.60 18.36 1.69
C ASP A 44 -5.79 19.33 0.54
N ARG A 45 -6.91 20.06 0.56
CA ARG A 45 -7.29 21.00 -0.48
C ARG A 45 -7.36 20.32 -1.86
N HIS A 46 -6.30 20.45 -2.64
CA HIS A 46 -6.26 19.91 -4.00
C HIS A 46 -5.30 18.73 -4.12
N LEU A 47 -4.81 18.22 -2.99
CA LEU A 47 -3.82 17.15 -3.01
C LEU A 47 -4.40 15.91 -2.36
N TYR A 48 -4.42 14.81 -3.09
CA TYR A 48 -4.85 13.52 -2.60
C TYR A 48 -3.63 12.69 -2.22
N LYS A 49 -3.66 12.11 -1.03
CA LYS A 49 -2.53 11.35 -0.49
C LYS A 49 -2.93 9.93 -0.16
N ALA A 50 -2.07 8.99 -0.47
CA ALA A 50 -2.27 7.59 -0.12
C ALA A 50 -0.97 7.04 0.44
N GLN A 51 -1.07 6.26 1.52
CA GLN A 51 0.08 5.62 2.13
C GLN A 51 -0.29 4.17 2.44
N PHE A 52 0.53 3.25 1.98
CA PHE A 52 0.39 1.84 2.28
C PHE A 52 1.56 1.40 3.15
N THR A 53 1.25 0.69 4.22
CA THR A 53 2.26 0.08 5.08
C THR A 53 1.92 -1.40 5.20
N ALA A 54 2.90 -2.26 5.02
CA ALA A 54 2.68 -3.69 5.11
C ALA A 54 3.78 -4.35 5.92
N THR A 55 3.42 -5.41 6.63
CA THR A 55 4.38 -6.25 7.33
C THR A 55 4.39 -7.61 6.65
N VAL A 56 5.54 -8.00 6.13
CA VAL A 56 5.73 -9.26 5.41
C VAL A 56 6.86 -10.02 6.07
N ALA A 57 6.57 -11.21 6.60
CA ALA A 57 7.56 -12.04 7.29
C ALA A 57 8.33 -11.26 8.35
N GLY A 58 7.62 -10.42 9.11
CA GLY A 58 8.21 -9.64 10.20
C GLY A 58 8.92 -8.36 9.78
N VAL A 59 8.95 -8.04 8.49
CA VAL A 59 9.61 -6.84 7.99
C VAL A 59 8.56 -5.84 7.50
N SER A 60 8.71 -4.59 7.89
CA SER A 60 7.77 -3.53 7.51
C SER A 60 8.24 -2.80 6.26
N PHE A 61 7.28 -2.57 5.35
CA PHE A 61 7.50 -1.82 4.12
C PHE A 61 6.46 -0.73 4.02
N ALA A 62 6.80 0.34 3.31
CA ALA A 62 5.88 1.44 3.11
C ALA A 62 6.01 2.00 1.71
N GLY A 63 4.88 2.42 1.15
CA GLY A 63 4.85 3.15 -0.10
C GLY A 63 3.85 4.27 0.03
N ALA A 64 4.23 5.47 -0.38
CA ALA A 64 3.37 6.64 -0.31
C ALA A 64 3.42 7.41 -1.61
N SER A 65 2.31 8.05 -1.93
CA SER A 65 2.23 8.89 -3.10
C SER A 65 1.18 9.97 -2.90
N ASP A 66 1.30 11.05 -3.66
CA ASP A 66 0.29 12.08 -3.71
C ASP A 66 0.05 12.49 -5.16
N ASP A 67 -1.15 13.03 -5.41
CA ASP A 67 -1.53 13.48 -6.74
C ASP A 67 -2.53 14.61 -6.59
N ALA A 68 -2.34 15.68 -7.39
CA ALA A 68 -3.17 16.86 -7.28
C ALA A 68 -4.57 16.66 -7.86
N ASP A 69 -4.72 15.75 -8.80
CA ASP A 69 -5.95 15.67 -9.59
C ASP A 69 -6.71 14.36 -9.48
N ASN A 70 -6.03 13.28 -9.07
CA ASN A 70 -6.63 11.96 -9.19
C ASN A 70 -6.27 11.08 -7.99
N PHE A 71 -7.28 10.77 -7.18
CA PHE A 71 -7.11 9.94 -6.00
C PHE A 71 -6.70 8.50 -6.36
N MET A 72 -7.32 7.96 -7.40
CA MET A 72 -7.00 6.60 -7.84
C MET A 72 -5.55 6.48 -8.25
N LYS A 73 -5.03 7.52 -8.89
CA LYS A 73 -3.62 7.56 -9.29
C LYS A 73 -2.70 7.57 -8.07
N ALA A 74 -3.07 8.34 -7.04
CA ALA A 74 -2.29 8.37 -5.79
C ALA A 74 -2.27 6.98 -5.15
N VAL A 75 -3.42 6.31 -5.10
CA VAL A 75 -3.52 4.96 -4.56
C VAL A 75 -2.68 3.98 -5.38
N ASP A 76 -2.80 4.03 -6.70
CA ASP A 76 -2.05 3.13 -7.58
C ASP A 76 -0.54 3.29 -7.41
N GLU A 77 -0.06 4.52 -7.36
CA GLU A 77 1.37 4.78 -7.23
C GLU A 77 1.89 4.36 -5.85
N ALA A 78 1.11 4.62 -4.80
CA ALA A 78 1.51 4.21 -3.46
C ALA A 78 1.60 2.69 -3.36
N ALA A 79 0.61 1.98 -3.90
CA ALA A 79 0.59 0.53 -3.90
C ALA A 79 1.77 -0.02 -4.72
N ASP A 80 2.07 0.59 -5.85
CA ASP A 80 3.17 0.17 -6.71
C ASP A 80 4.51 0.33 -5.99
N ARG A 81 4.68 1.44 -5.28
CA ARG A 81 5.92 1.67 -4.52
C ARG A 81 6.08 0.64 -3.41
N LEU A 82 5.01 0.32 -2.71
CA LEU A 82 5.03 -0.73 -1.70
C LEU A 82 5.42 -2.07 -2.32
N TYR A 83 4.80 -2.40 -3.44
CA TYR A 83 5.04 -3.65 -4.14
C TYR A 83 6.52 -3.76 -4.56
N ARG A 84 7.06 -2.70 -5.11
CA ARG A 84 8.46 -2.69 -5.56
C ARG A 84 9.43 -2.88 -4.40
N GLN A 85 9.16 -2.24 -3.28
CA GLN A 85 10.01 -2.38 -2.10
C GLN A 85 10.00 -3.81 -1.57
N ALA A 86 8.82 -4.39 -1.45
CA ALA A 86 8.68 -5.75 -0.94
C ALA A 86 9.34 -6.75 -1.90
N ARG A 87 9.16 -6.56 -3.20
CA ARG A 87 9.75 -7.44 -4.20
C ARG A 87 11.26 -7.36 -4.21
N ARG A 88 11.80 -6.15 -4.10
CA ARG A 88 13.23 -5.94 -4.05
C ARG A 88 13.84 -6.64 -2.84
N GLN A 89 13.20 -6.54 -1.70
CA GLN A 89 13.67 -7.19 -0.49
C GLN A 89 13.59 -8.71 -0.61
N GLN A 90 12.54 -9.21 -1.23
CA GLN A 90 12.39 -10.64 -1.47
C GLN A 90 13.48 -11.18 -2.37
N ASP A 91 13.79 -10.46 -3.45
CA ASP A 91 14.85 -10.83 -4.37
C ASP A 91 16.21 -10.82 -3.67
N LYS A 92 16.43 -9.82 -2.82
CA LYS A 92 17.66 -9.69 -2.06
C LYS A 92 17.86 -10.86 -1.10
N ILE A 93 16.79 -11.26 -0.43
CA ILE A 93 16.82 -12.43 0.45
C ILE A 93 17.11 -13.69 -0.35
N GLY A 94 16.51 -13.80 -1.53
CA GLY A 94 16.76 -14.92 -2.42
C GLY A 94 18.22 -15.03 -2.81
N ASP A 95 18.84 -13.90 -3.13
CA ASP A 95 20.26 -13.86 -3.47
C ASP A 95 21.14 -14.28 -2.30
N ASN A 96 20.76 -13.88 -1.10
CA ASN A 96 21.54 -14.19 0.09
C ASN A 96 21.51 -15.67 0.45
N ARG A 97 20.57 -16.42 -0.11
CA ARG A 97 20.50 -17.87 0.16
C ARG A 97 21.47 -18.67 -0.69
N LYS A 98 22.06 -18.06 -1.65
CA LYS A 98 23.05 -18.76 -2.48
C LYS A 98 24.35 -18.91 -1.70
N PRO A 99 24.89 -20.09 -1.67
CA PRO A 99 26.16 -20.31 -0.98
C PRO A 99 27.32 -19.59 -1.66
#